data_b6f8688b64df05111d02f200f7045e14
#
_entry.id   b6f8688b64df05111d02f200f7045e14
#
_cell.length_a   1.000
_cell.length_b   1.000
_cell.length_c   1.000
_cell.angle_alpha   90.00
_cell.angle_beta   90.00
_cell.angle_gamma   90.00
#
_symmetry.space_group_name_H-M   'P 1'
#
loop_
_entity.id
_entity.type
_entity.pdbx_description
1 polymer ?
#
loop_
_entity_poly.entity_id
_entity_poly.type
_entity_poly.pdbx_seq_one_letter_code
_entity_poly.pdbx_strand_id
1 'polypeptide(L)'
;MAELYREFDRKDFEIAGVSDDVDQGKMRAFARRYRPPFPILVGGGRMKALYHYRGLPYSVLLDRRGRVIERIFGFGGADEFRRLRRTIAIEVRAP
;
A
#
# COMPACT_ATOMS: atom_id res chain seq x y z
N MET A 1 4.42 -5.16 5.06
CA MET A 1 4.43 -3.72 4.69
C MET A 1 5.01 -2.80 5.77
N ALA A 2 4.76 -3.08 7.05
CA ALA A 2 5.33 -2.27 8.12
C ALA A 2 6.86 -2.21 8.09
N GLU A 3 7.51 -3.30 7.73
CA GLU A 3 8.97 -3.36 7.61
C GLU A 3 9.48 -2.44 6.50
N LEU A 4 8.82 -2.43 5.35
CA LEU A 4 9.16 -1.53 4.25
C LEU A 4 8.98 -0.07 4.65
N TYR A 5 7.91 0.21 5.37
CA TYR A 5 7.63 1.58 5.84
C TYR A 5 8.73 2.11 6.74
N ARG A 6 9.27 1.25 7.60
CA ARG A 6 10.32 1.63 8.56
C ARG A 6 11.71 1.72 7.91
N GLU A 7 11.93 0.97 6.83
CA GLU A 7 13.23 0.92 6.15
C GLU A 7 13.57 2.20 5.41
N PHE A 8 12.57 2.84 4.78
CA PHE A 8 12.79 4.01 3.94
C PHE A 8 12.31 5.28 4.62
N ASP A 9 12.98 6.41 4.31
CA ASP A 9 12.62 7.72 4.84
C ASP A 9 11.30 8.21 4.22
N ARG A 10 10.49 8.95 5.00
CA ARG A 10 9.20 9.47 4.56
C ARG A 10 9.30 10.45 3.39
N LYS A 11 10.40 11.15 3.24
CA LYS A 11 10.63 12.03 2.09
C LYS A 11 10.89 11.27 0.80
N ASP A 12 11.29 10.00 0.89
CA ASP A 12 11.60 9.15 -0.26
C ASP A 12 10.50 8.15 -0.56
N PHE A 13 9.79 7.69 0.46
CA PHE A 13 8.83 6.61 0.34
C PHE A 13 7.71 6.76 1.36
N GLU A 14 6.48 6.57 0.91
CA GLU A 14 5.30 6.60 1.78
C GLU A 14 4.41 5.42 1.47
N ILE A 15 3.73 4.93 2.49
CA ILE A 15 2.66 3.96 2.34
C ILE A 15 1.38 4.59 2.87
N ALA A 16 0.31 4.42 2.12
CA ALA A 16 -1.02 4.75 2.60
C ALA A 16 -1.90 3.52 2.43
N GLY A 17 -2.51 3.07 3.51
CA GLY A 17 -3.53 2.05 3.44
C GLY A 17 -4.85 2.69 3.07
N VAL A 18 -5.63 2.03 2.21
CA VAL A 18 -6.96 2.52 1.86
C VAL A 18 -7.97 1.46 2.24
N SER A 19 -8.88 1.81 3.13
CA SER A 19 -10.01 0.96 3.46
C SER A 19 -11.13 1.22 2.46
N ASP A 20 -11.52 0.20 1.72
CA ASP A 20 -12.61 0.30 0.76
C ASP A 20 -13.97 -0.08 1.38
N ASP A 21 -14.00 -0.27 2.69
CA ASP A 21 -15.23 -0.50 3.43
C ASP A 21 -16.11 0.74 3.43
N VAL A 22 -17.40 0.55 3.19
CA VAL A 22 -18.39 1.62 3.36
C VAL A 22 -18.74 1.81 4.84
N ASP A 23 -18.46 0.82 5.69
CA ASP A 23 -18.69 0.88 7.13
C ASP A 23 -17.45 1.45 7.83
N GLN A 24 -17.50 2.73 8.16
CA GLN A 24 -16.40 3.41 8.85
C GLN A 24 -16.17 2.88 10.27
N GLY A 25 -17.19 2.31 10.90
CA GLY A 25 -17.04 1.69 12.21
C GLY A 25 -16.12 0.48 12.19
N LYS A 26 -16.27 -0.37 11.16
CA LYS A 26 -15.38 -1.51 10.95
C LYS A 26 -13.95 -1.06 10.65
N MET A 27 -13.77 -0.02 9.87
CA MET A 27 -12.47 0.54 9.55
C MET A 27 -11.76 1.05 10.80
N ARG A 28 -12.46 1.79 11.65
CA ARG A 28 -11.89 2.31 12.91
C ARG A 28 -11.52 1.18 13.87
N ALA A 29 -12.35 0.13 13.95
CA ALA A 29 -12.08 -1.04 14.78
C ALA A 29 -10.82 -1.76 14.30
N PHE A 30 -10.67 -1.92 12.99
CA PHE A 30 -9.47 -2.51 12.39
C PHE A 30 -8.23 -1.67 12.71
N ALA A 31 -8.28 -0.36 12.52
CA ALA A 31 -7.17 0.53 12.77
C ALA A 31 -6.75 0.52 14.24
N ARG A 32 -7.71 0.47 15.17
CA ARG A 32 -7.43 0.36 16.60
C ARG A 32 -6.80 -0.97 16.99
N ARG A 33 -7.23 -2.05 16.34
CA ARG A 33 -6.74 -3.40 16.66
C ARG A 33 -5.33 -3.63 16.15
N TYR A 34 -5.06 -3.27 14.90
CA TYR A 34 -3.79 -3.59 14.23
C TYR A 34 -2.77 -2.45 14.29
N ARG A 35 -3.19 -1.23 14.51
CA ARG A 35 -2.35 -0.03 14.64
C ARG A 35 -1.23 0.02 13.61
N PRO A 36 -1.56 0.03 12.30
CA PRO A 36 -0.52 0.10 11.28
C PRO A 36 0.30 1.39 11.42
N PRO A 37 1.62 1.35 11.13
CA PRO A 37 2.47 2.53 11.27
C PRO A 37 2.23 3.61 10.22
N PHE A 38 1.46 3.32 9.19
CA PHE A 38 1.18 4.24 8.08
C PHE A 38 -0.30 4.68 8.11
N PRO A 39 -0.63 5.82 7.44
CA PRO A 39 -1.99 6.32 7.43
C PRO A 39 -2.98 5.37 6.75
N ILE A 40 -4.19 5.32 7.26
CA ILE A 40 -5.30 4.59 6.64
C ILE A 40 -6.31 5.62 6.13
N LEU A 41 -6.55 5.58 4.83
CA LEU A 41 -7.46 6.48 4.15
C LEU A 41 -8.80 5.81 3.89
N VAL A 42 -9.83 6.61 3.69
CA VAL A 42 -11.19 6.13 3.43
C VAL A 42 -11.45 6.07 1.93
N GLY A 43 -11.63 4.87 1.41
CA GLY A 43 -11.96 4.66 -0.01
C GLY A 43 -13.47 4.73 -0.30
N GLY A 44 -14.29 4.40 0.70
CA GLY A 44 -15.74 4.53 0.60
C GLY A 44 -16.41 3.63 -0.44
N GLY A 45 -15.83 2.48 -0.75
CA GLY A 45 -16.37 1.55 -1.74
C GLY A 45 -16.08 1.90 -3.18
N ARG A 46 -15.30 2.95 -3.43
CA ARG A 46 -15.03 3.43 -4.81
C ARG A 46 -13.74 2.90 -5.42
N MET A 47 -12.89 2.30 -4.59
CA MET A 47 -11.54 1.92 -5.04
C MET A 47 -11.54 0.78 -6.04
N LYS A 48 -12.50 -0.14 -5.95
CA LYS A 48 -12.61 -1.25 -6.89
C LYS A 48 -12.83 -0.77 -8.32
N ALA A 49 -13.68 0.24 -8.49
CA ALA A 49 -13.93 0.82 -9.80
C ALA A 49 -12.71 1.59 -10.33
N LEU A 50 -11.95 2.24 -9.46
CA LEU A 50 -10.78 3.02 -9.85
C LEU A 50 -9.57 2.15 -10.18
N TYR A 51 -9.32 1.09 -9.39
CA TYR A 51 -8.11 0.27 -9.52
C TYR A 51 -8.38 -1.13 -10.07
N HIS A 52 -9.64 -1.50 -10.26
CA HIS A 52 -10.06 -2.77 -10.90
C HIS A 52 -9.49 -4.01 -10.20
N TYR A 53 -9.38 -3.97 -8.89
CA TYR A 53 -8.88 -5.13 -8.15
C TYR A 53 -9.94 -6.25 -8.10
N ARG A 54 -9.47 -7.51 -8.09
CA ARG A 54 -10.34 -8.69 -8.04
C ARG A 54 -10.47 -9.29 -6.64
N GLY A 55 -9.59 -8.91 -5.75
CA GLY A 55 -9.58 -9.42 -4.38
C GLY A 55 -8.64 -8.61 -3.52
N LEU A 56 -8.64 -8.89 -2.23
CA LEU A 56 -7.82 -8.19 -1.25
C LEU A 56 -6.89 -9.20 -0.56
N PRO A 57 -5.73 -8.76 -0.10
CA PRO A 57 -5.17 -7.42 -0.25
C PRO A 57 -4.70 -7.14 -1.68
N TYR A 58 -4.75 -5.88 -2.06
CA TYR A 58 -4.28 -5.41 -3.36
C TYR A 58 -3.41 -4.18 -3.13
N SER A 59 -2.23 -4.17 -3.74
CA SER A 59 -1.29 -3.08 -3.58
C SER A 59 -0.86 -2.53 -4.92
N VAL A 60 -0.62 -1.23 -4.97
CA VAL A 60 -0.15 -0.54 -6.16
C VAL A 60 1.07 0.27 -5.77
N LEU A 61 2.16 0.09 -6.51
CA LEU A 61 3.35 0.92 -6.36
C LEU A 61 3.32 2.02 -7.40
N LEU A 62 3.44 3.27 -6.95
CA LEU A 62 3.45 4.44 -7.81
C LEU A 62 4.83 5.08 -7.80
N ASP A 63 5.25 5.66 -8.92
CA ASP A 63 6.44 6.50 -8.95
C ASP A 63 6.13 7.90 -8.40
N ARG A 64 7.13 8.78 -8.39
CA ARG A 64 7.00 10.14 -7.85
C ARG A 64 5.99 11.00 -8.63
N ARG A 65 5.66 10.60 -9.85
CA ARG A 65 4.71 11.31 -10.71
C ARG A 65 3.31 10.70 -10.66
N GLY A 66 3.11 9.68 -9.80
CA GLY A 66 1.82 9.02 -9.67
C GLY A 66 1.53 7.95 -10.70
N ARG A 67 2.54 7.53 -11.48
CA ARG A 67 2.37 6.46 -12.46
C ARG A 67 2.52 5.10 -11.82
N VAL A 68 1.67 4.16 -12.20
CA VAL A 68 1.73 2.79 -11.68
C VAL A 68 2.95 2.07 -12.23
N ILE A 69 3.82 1.59 -11.34
CA ILE A 69 5.00 0.80 -11.71
C ILE A 69 4.76 -0.68 -11.49
N GLU A 70 4.01 -1.03 -10.46
CA GLU A 70 3.78 -2.44 -10.12
C GLU A 70 2.43 -2.61 -9.43
N ARG A 71 1.78 -3.75 -9.70
CA ARG A 71 0.55 -4.17 -9.03
C ARG A 71 0.79 -5.50 -8.36
N ILE A 72 0.37 -5.63 -7.11
CA ILE A 72 0.62 -6.81 -6.30
C ILE A 72 -0.71 -7.33 -5.78
N PHE A 73 -0.98 -8.61 -6.05
CA PHE A 73 -2.19 -9.30 -5.58
C PHE A 73 -1.83 -10.19 -4.40
N GLY A 74 -2.60 -10.09 -3.34
CA GLY A 74 -2.40 -10.92 -2.16
C GLY A 74 -1.18 -10.48 -1.35
N PHE A 75 -0.78 -11.34 -0.42
CA PHE A 75 0.36 -11.05 0.47
C PHE A 75 1.70 -11.39 -0.16
N GLY A 76 1.69 -12.19 -1.25
CA GLY A 76 2.91 -12.64 -1.87
C GLY A 76 3.71 -13.57 -0.97
N GLY A 77 4.88 -13.98 -1.42
CA GLY A 77 5.83 -14.74 -0.63
C GLY A 77 7.08 -13.92 -0.33
N ALA A 78 8.06 -14.57 0.30
CA ALA A 78 9.33 -13.91 0.61
C ALA A 78 10.05 -13.40 -0.64
N ASP A 79 9.95 -14.13 -1.76
CA ASP A 79 10.57 -13.72 -3.02
C ASP A 79 9.92 -12.47 -3.60
N GLU A 80 8.61 -12.39 -3.54
CA GLU A 80 7.87 -11.22 -4.01
C GLU A 80 8.18 -9.99 -3.15
N PHE A 81 8.28 -10.18 -1.84
CA PHE A 81 8.67 -9.12 -0.91
C PHE A 81 10.08 -8.59 -1.24
N ARG A 82 11.04 -9.47 -1.48
CA ARG A 82 12.40 -9.08 -1.85
C ARG A 82 12.45 -8.32 -3.17
N ARG A 83 11.65 -8.74 -4.14
CA ARG A 83 11.54 -8.07 -5.43
C ARG A 83 10.95 -6.68 -5.27
N LEU A 84 9.89 -6.55 -4.50
CA LEU A 84 9.25 -5.26 -4.22
C LEU A 84 10.22 -4.30 -3.52
N ARG A 85 10.92 -4.79 -2.51
CA ARG A 85 11.92 -3.99 -1.80
C ARG A 85 13.02 -3.50 -2.73
N ARG A 86 13.48 -4.33 -3.65
CA ARG A 86 14.49 -3.96 -4.65
C ARG A 86 13.96 -2.88 -5.59
N THR A 87 12.73 -3.02 -6.05
CA THR A 87 12.10 -2.04 -6.93
C THR A 87 11.98 -0.68 -6.23
N ILE A 88 11.55 -0.67 -4.98
CA ILE A 88 11.45 0.56 -4.19
C ILE A 88 12.83 1.19 -4.01
N ALA A 89 13.84 0.40 -3.67
CA ALA A 89 15.20 0.89 -3.47
C ALA A 89 15.77 1.55 -4.74
N ILE A 90 15.45 1.02 -5.90
CA ILE A 90 15.85 1.60 -7.19
C ILE A 90 15.10 2.92 -7.43
N GLU A 91 13.81 2.94 -7.20
CA GLU A 91 12.97 4.11 -7.47
C GLU A 91 13.30 5.29 -6.55
N VAL A 92 13.61 5.04 -5.28
CA VAL A 92 13.95 6.13 -4.36
C VAL A 92 15.29 6.79 -4.70
N ARG A 93 16.15 6.10 -5.45
CA ARG A 93 17.43 6.64 -5.93
C ARG A 93 17.30 7.35 -7.28
N ALA A 94 16.21 7.14 -7.99
CA ALA A 94 15.99 7.75 -9.29
C ALA A 94 15.77 9.27 -9.15
N PRO A 95 16.30 10.06 -10.08
CA PRO A 95 16.12 11.52 -10.08
C PRO A 95 14.67 11.96 -10.36
#